data_dd70af286634973d1da2626ae6e38bbb
#
_entry.id   dd70af286634973d1da2626ae6e38bbb
#
_cell.length_a   1.000
_cell.length_b   1.000
_cell.length_c   1.000
_cell.angle_alpha   90.00
_cell.angle_beta   90.00
_cell.angle_gamma   90.00
#
_symmetry.space_group_name_H-M   'P 1'
#
loop_
_entity.id
_entity.type
_entity.pdbx_description
1 polymer ?
#
loop_
_entity_poly.entity_id
_entity_poly.type
_entity_poly.pdbx_seq_one_letter_code
_entity_poly.pdbx_strand_id
1 'polypeptide(L)'
;VRWLIEQGADITIADKYGDRPYTVAVQNKNQELADYLKALEPAEWHNEQEKIRQLMPYKLPAKLVEYLKTGPLWLEFPERELVKWAELYSFMDVQEMTWKRKKLLSLMVQMDNYSDYLLLWSPRDKKLWYLDIEHEEFHPLAKWDDFIADPGRYLNGMIEGEFEK
;
A
#
# COMPACT_ATOMS: atom_id res chain seq x y z
N VAL A 1 4.56 -22.64 3.81
CA VAL A 1 3.29 -22.19 3.19
C VAL A 1 2.61 -23.34 2.44
N ARG A 2 3.26 -23.99 1.47
CA ARG A 2 2.66 -25.07 0.63
C ARG A 2 2.05 -26.19 1.49
N TRP A 3 2.78 -26.66 2.50
CA TRP A 3 2.28 -27.68 3.43
C TRP A 3 1.00 -27.25 4.15
N LEU A 4 0.91 -25.99 4.61
CA LEU A 4 -0.30 -25.47 5.26
C LEU A 4 -1.51 -25.47 4.31
N ILE A 5 -1.28 -25.14 3.04
CA ILE A 5 -2.32 -25.14 2.00
C ILE A 5 -2.81 -26.58 1.75
N GLU A 6 -1.91 -27.54 1.69
CA GLU A 6 -2.25 -28.97 1.57
C GLU A 6 -3.07 -29.47 2.77
N GLN A 7 -2.90 -28.85 3.95
CA GLN A 7 -3.69 -29.11 5.16
C GLN A 7 -5.02 -28.33 5.19
N GLY A 8 -5.36 -27.58 4.15
CA GLY A 8 -6.64 -26.88 4.03
C GLY A 8 -6.62 -25.44 4.55
N ALA A 9 -5.44 -24.82 4.69
CA ALA A 9 -5.36 -23.40 5.06
C ALA A 9 -5.98 -22.53 3.96
N ASP A 10 -6.83 -21.58 4.37
CA ASP A 10 -7.47 -20.64 3.46
C ASP A 10 -6.54 -19.47 3.15
N ILE A 11 -6.09 -19.41 1.89
CA ILE A 11 -5.17 -18.38 1.42
C ILE A 11 -5.86 -17.06 1.06
N THR A 12 -7.19 -17.01 1.08
CA THR A 12 -7.97 -15.82 0.71
C THR A 12 -8.19 -14.87 1.88
N ILE A 13 -7.91 -15.32 3.10
CA ILE A 13 -8.08 -14.53 4.31
C ILE A 13 -6.98 -13.46 4.39
N ALA A 14 -7.40 -12.20 4.54
CA ALA A 14 -6.51 -11.07 4.80
C ALA A 14 -6.56 -10.67 6.28
N ASP A 15 -5.46 -10.12 6.77
CA ASP A 15 -5.39 -9.52 8.09
C ASP A 15 -6.04 -8.12 8.13
N LYS A 16 -5.95 -7.44 9.27
CA LYS A 16 -6.53 -6.08 9.44
C LYS A 16 -5.90 -5.00 8.55
N TYR A 17 -4.71 -5.25 8.01
CA TYR A 17 -4.01 -4.34 7.10
C TYR A 17 -4.21 -4.69 5.62
N GLY A 18 -4.97 -5.75 5.33
CA GLY A 18 -5.22 -6.24 3.98
C GLY A 18 -4.17 -7.24 3.48
N ASP A 19 -3.24 -7.66 4.34
CA ASP A 19 -2.21 -8.63 3.99
C ASP A 19 -2.77 -10.06 3.98
N ARG A 20 -2.56 -10.75 2.87
CA ARG A 20 -2.84 -12.17 2.69
C ARG A 20 -1.59 -12.89 2.14
N PRO A 21 -1.53 -14.22 2.13
CA PRO A 21 -0.31 -14.94 1.73
C PRO A 21 0.31 -14.46 0.42
N TYR A 22 -0.50 -14.18 -0.61
CA TYR A 22 -0.02 -13.64 -1.88
C TYR A 22 0.65 -12.27 -1.72
N THR A 23 -0.01 -11.33 -1.04
CA THR A 23 0.53 -9.97 -0.89
C THR A 23 1.82 -9.96 -0.07
N VAL A 24 1.90 -10.80 0.96
CA VAL A 24 3.14 -10.99 1.75
C VAL A 24 4.27 -11.57 0.88
N ALA A 25 3.98 -12.51 -0.01
CA ALA A 25 4.98 -13.06 -0.93
C ALA A 25 5.50 -11.98 -1.91
N VAL A 26 4.61 -11.12 -2.42
CA VAL A 26 4.97 -9.97 -3.29
C VAL A 26 5.86 -8.98 -2.52
N GLN A 27 5.45 -8.59 -1.31
CA GLN A 27 6.22 -7.67 -0.45
C GLN A 27 7.63 -8.18 -0.18
N ASN A 28 7.77 -9.48 0.09
CA ASN A 28 9.06 -10.13 0.34
C ASN A 28 9.83 -10.50 -0.93
N LYS A 29 9.34 -10.08 -2.11
CA LYS A 29 9.98 -10.34 -3.41
C LYS A 29 10.20 -11.83 -3.70
N ASN A 30 9.38 -12.69 -3.11
CA ASN A 30 9.39 -14.13 -3.35
C ASN A 30 8.48 -14.46 -4.54
N GLN A 31 9.02 -14.28 -5.75
CA GLN A 31 8.26 -14.43 -7.00
C GLN A 31 7.71 -15.84 -7.18
N GLU A 32 8.50 -16.86 -6.86
CA GLU A 32 8.05 -18.26 -6.97
C GLU A 32 6.81 -18.54 -6.11
N LEU A 33 6.85 -18.07 -4.86
CA LEU A 33 5.71 -18.23 -3.94
C LEU A 33 4.52 -17.37 -4.36
N ALA A 34 4.77 -16.14 -4.82
CA ALA A 34 3.71 -15.26 -5.33
C ALA A 34 2.98 -15.87 -6.52
N ASP A 35 3.72 -16.42 -7.50
CA ASP A 35 3.14 -17.07 -8.68
C ASP A 35 2.34 -18.32 -8.30
N TYR A 36 2.85 -19.13 -7.37
CA TYR A 36 2.15 -20.29 -6.85
C TYR A 36 0.83 -19.90 -6.17
N LEU A 37 0.84 -18.89 -5.29
CA LEU A 37 -0.35 -18.43 -4.59
C LEU A 37 -1.35 -17.75 -5.54
N LYS A 38 -0.87 -16.96 -6.49
CA LYS A 38 -1.69 -16.34 -7.53
C LYS A 38 -2.49 -17.36 -8.34
N ALA A 39 -1.89 -18.50 -8.67
CA ALA A 39 -2.56 -19.58 -9.39
C ALA A 39 -3.68 -20.25 -8.59
N LEU A 40 -3.65 -20.16 -7.26
CA LEU A 40 -4.65 -20.72 -6.35
C LEU A 40 -5.74 -19.72 -5.95
N GLU A 41 -5.50 -18.43 -6.11
CA GLU A 41 -6.49 -17.38 -5.84
C GLU A 41 -7.53 -17.28 -6.97
N PRO A 42 -8.73 -16.70 -6.70
CA PRO A 42 -9.70 -16.41 -7.76
C PRO A 42 -9.07 -15.58 -8.89
N ALA A 43 -9.23 -16.02 -10.13
CA ALA A 43 -8.60 -15.35 -11.29
C ALA A 43 -9.03 -13.90 -11.44
N GLU A 44 -10.25 -13.54 -11.05
CA GLU A 44 -10.76 -12.17 -11.05
C GLU A 44 -9.96 -11.21 -10.18
N TRP A 45 -9.30 -11.68 -9.12
CA TRP A 45 -8.46 -10.84 -8.26
C TRP A 45 -7.21 -10.33 -8.96
N HIS A 46 -6.82 -10.96 -10.04
CA HIS A 46 -5.65 -10.63 -10.87
C HIS A 46 -6.04 -10.07 -12.24
N ASN A 47 -7.31 -9.72 -12.43
CA ASN A 47 -7.83 -9.09 -13.64
C ASN A 47 -7.92 -7.58 -13.48
N GLU A 48 -7.35 -6.81 -14.40
CA GLU A 48 -7.31 -5.34 -14.31
C GLU A 48 -8.71 -4.71 -14.30
N GLN A 49 -9.65 -5.21 -15.12
CA GLN A 49 -11.00 -4.68 -15.18
C GLN A 49 -11.75 -4.89 -13.86
N GLU A 50 -11.58 -6.03 -13.23
CA GLU A 50 -12.13 -6.31 -11.91
C GLU A 50 -11.47 -5.44 -10.84
N LYS A 51 -10.15 -5.21 -10.92
CA LYS A 51 -9.45 -4.28 -10.02
C LYS A 51 -9.99 -2.86 -10.15
N ILE A 52 -10.19 -2.36 -11.37
CA ILE A 52 -10.80 -1.06 -11.61
C ILE A 52 -12.18 -0.98 -10.95
N ARG A 53 -13.01 -2.00 -11.14
CA ARG A 53 -14.35 -2.07 -10.55
C ARG A 53 -14.30 -2.08 -9.02
N GLN A 54 -13.42 -2.89 -8.44
CA GLN A 54 -13.18 -2.98 -7.00
C GLN A 54 -12.78 -1.63 -6.40
N LEU A 55 -11.94 -0.87 -7.09
CA LEU A 55 -11.41 0.39 -6.60
C LEU A 55 -12.27 1.62 -6.90
N MET A 56 -13.34 1.49 -7.68
CA MET A 56 -14.26 2.61 -7.98
C MET A 56 -14.76 3.36 -6.73
N PRO A 57 -15.16 2.69 -5.63
CA PRO A 57 -15.63 3.38 -4.42
C PRO A 57 -14.58 4.28 -3.76
N TYR A 58 -13.29 4.03 -4.02
CA TYR A 58 -12.18 4.81 -3.45
C TYR A 58 -11.92 6.12 -4.18
N LYS A 59 -12.53 6.33 -5.35
CA LYS A 59 -12.48 7.60 -6.10
C LYS A 59 -11.06 8.10 -6.32
N LEU A 60 -10.16 7.19 -6.72
CA LEU A 60 -8.77 7.52 -7.01
C LEU A 60 -8.67 8.56 -8.14
N PRO A 61 -7.84 9.60 -8.01
CA PRO A 61 -7.56 10.51 -9.11
C PRO A 61 -6.92 9.77 -10.28
N ALA A 62 -7.28 10.16 -11.51
CA ALA A 62 -6.73 9.54 -12.72
C ALA A 62 -5.20 9.58 -12.75
N LYS A 63 -4.59 10.67 -12.30
CA LYS A 63 -3.12 10.81 -12.20
C LYS A 63 -2.49 9.80 -11.24
N LEU A 64 -3.13 9.51 -10.11
CA LEU A 64 -2.66 8.51 -9.17
C LEU A 64 -2.74 7.11 -9.79
N VAL A 65 -3.85 6.76 -10.42
CA VAL A 65 -4.03 5.48 -11.13
C VAL A 65 -2.98 5.31 -12.22
N GLU A 66 -2.79 6.32 -13.06
CA GLU A 66 -1.78 6.31 -14.12
C GLU A 66 -0.38 6.12 -13.56
N TYR A 67 -0.03 6.84 -12.50
CA TYR A 67 1.27 6.71 -11.83
C TYR A 67 1.51 5.30 -11.31
N LEU A 68 0.54 4.70 -10.63
CA LEU A 68 0.67 3.33 -10.10
C LEU A 68 0.75 2.26 -11.20
N LYS A 69 0.27 2.57 -12.42
CA LYS A 69 0.38 1.66 -13.57
C LYS A 69 1.70 1.82 -14.33
N THR A 70 2.21 3.02 -14.48
CA THR A 70 3.28 3.34 -15.43
C THR A 70 4.46 4.11 -14.84
N GLY A 71 4.30 4.73 -13.68
CA GLY A 71 5.34 5.49 -13.01
C GLY A 71 6.36 4.63 -12.27
N PRO A 72 7.47 5.23 -11.82
CA PRO A 72 8.44 4.52 -10.99
C PRO A 72 7.84 4.26 -9.61
N LEU A 73 7.79 2.99 -9.20
CA LEU A 73 7.27 2.57 -7.90
C LEU A 73 8.34 2.63 -6.79
N TRP A 74 9.60 2.51 -7.17
CA TRP A 74 10.74 2.73 -6.30
C TRP A 74 11.13 4.20 -6.34
N LEU A 75 11.04 4.88 -5.20
CA LEU A 75 11.32 6.30 -5.03
C LEU A 75 12.61 6.48 -4.23
N GLU A 76 13.51 7.29 -4.72
CA GLU A 76 14.80 7.59 -4.06
C GLU A 76 14.93 9.09 -3.80
N PHE A 77 15.37 9.42 -2.59
CA PHE A 77 15.65 10.78 -2.14
C PHE A 77 16.88 10.76 -1.22
N PRO A 78 18.08 10.50 -1.79
CA PRO A 78 19.31 10.25 -1.04
C PRO A 78 19.79 11.48 -0.24
N GLU A 79 19.31 12.67 -0.58
CA GLU A 79 19.61 13.92 0.13
C GLU A 79 18.86 14.05 1.48
N ARG A 80 17.86 13.21 1.73
CA ARG A 80 17.12 13.21 2.99
C ARG A 80 17.86 12.41 4.07
N GLU A 81 17.60 12.73 5.34
CA GLU A 81 18.34 12.14 6.45
C GLU A 81 17.68 10.88 7.01
N LEU A 82 16.36 10.89 7.21
CA LEU A 82 15.63 9.82 7.91
C LEU A 82 15.15 8.73 6.97
N VAL A 83 14.48 9.11 5.89
CA VAL A 83 13.94 8.21 4.88
C VAL A 83 14.56 8.55 3.53
N LYS A 84 15.35 7.63 2.97
CA LYS A 84 16.08 7.84 1.71
C LYS A 84 15.45 7.15 0.51
N TRP A 85 14.49 6.25 0.76
CA TRP A 85 13.76 5.57 -0.29
C TRP A 85 12.41 5.05 0.23
N ALA A 86 11.48 4.84 -0.69
CA ALA A 86 10.22 4.16 -0.44
C ALA A 86 9.77 3.38 -1.68
N GLU A 87 8.96 2.37 -1.50
CA GLU A 87 8.39 1.57 -2.57
C GLU A 87 6.86 1.61 -2.50
N LEU A 88 6.23 2.01 -3.60
CA LEU A 88 4.78 1.99 -3.76
C LEU A 88 4.31 0.67 -4.35
N TYR A 89 3.07 0.29 -4.05
CA TYR A 89 2.42 -0.81 -4.75
C TYR A 89 2.14 -0.44 -6.21
N SER A 90 2.18 -1.44 -7.09
CA SER A 90 1.56 -1.31 -8.40
C SER A 90 0.04 -1.16 -8.25
N PHE A 91 -0.62 -0.64 -9.29
CA PHE A 91 -2.08 -0.52 -9.29
C PHE A 91 -2.80 -1.84 -8.95
N MET A 92 -2.28 -2.95 -9.47
CA MET A 92 -2.86 -4.28 -9.20
C MET A 92 -2.67 -4.77 -7.77
N ASP A 93 -1.65 -4.28 -7.07
CA ASP A 93 -1.24 -4.76 -5.76
C ASP A 93 -1.67 -3.84 -4.59
N VAL A 94 -2.26 -2.65 -4.87
CA VAL A 94 -2.82 -1.82 -3.79
C VAL A 94 -3.84 -2.61 -2.97
N GLN A 95 -3.83 -2.40 -1.67
CA GLN A 95 -4.60 -3.21 -0.73
C GLN A 95 -5.71 -2.41 -0.07
N GLU A 96 -6.90 -3.01 -0.02
CA GLU A 96 -7.98 -2.50 0.82
C GLU A 96 -7.72 -2.84 2.29
N MET A 97 -7.91 -1.86 3.16
CA MET A 97 -7.88 -2.07 4.60
C MET A 97 -8.95 -1.23 5.31
N THR A 98 -9.24 -1.60 6.54
CA THR A 98 -10.14 -0.84 7.40
C THR A 98 -9.43 -0.46 8.69
N TRP A 99 -9.41 0.85 9.01
CA TRP A 99 -8.89 1.36 10.26
C TRP A 99 -9.96 2.15 11.02
N LYS A 100 -10.31 1.71 12.23
CA LYS A 100 -11.34 2.35 13.08
C LYS A 100 -12.61 2.70 12.25
N ARG A 101 -13.16 1.74 11.51
CA ARG A 101 -14.31 1.84 10.58
C ARG A 101 -14.12 2.70 9.33
N LYS A 102 -12.91 3.19 9.06
CA LYS A 102 -12.59 3.91 7.82
C LYS A 102 -12.06 2.93 6.79
N LYS A 103 -12.67 2.92 5.61
CA LYS A 103 -12.17 2.16 4.45
C LYS A 103 -11.07 2.97 3.76
N LEU A 104 -9.91 2.36 3.60
CA LEU A 104 -8.68 2.98 3.11
C LEU A 104 -8.00 2.06 2.09
N LEU A 105 -7.13 2.64 1.25
CA LEU A 105 -6.23 1.84 0.41
C LEU A 105 -4.79 2.02 0.86
N SER A 106 -4.08 0.93 1.08
CA SER A 106 -2.64 0.95 1.33
C SER A 106 -1.90 1.08 -0.01
N LEU A 107 -1.05 2.09 -0.12
CA LEU A 107 -0.32 2.44 -1.34
C LEU A 107 1.17 2.15 -1.27
N MET A 108 1.72 1.89 -0.08
CA MET A 108 3.16 1.72 0.12
C MET A 108 3.49 0.31 0.59
N VAL A 109 4.44 -0.33 -0.11
CA VAL A 109 4.98 -1.64 0.27
C VAL A 109 5.85 -1.51 1.51
N GLN A 110 6.80 -0.59 1.46
CA GLN A 110 7.81 -0.38 2.49
C GLN A 110 8.52 0.96 2.30
N MET A 111 9.20 1.41 3.34
CA MET A 111 10.13 2.53 3.24
C MET A 111 11.37 2.30 4.11
N ASP A 112 12.38 3.10 3.87
CA ASP A 112 13.68 3.05 4.55
C ASP A 112 13.51 3.22 6.07
N ASN A 113 14.10 2.31 6.84
CA ASN A 113 14.22 2.31 8.31
C ASN A 113 12.92 2.25 9.14
N TYR A 114 11.75 2.47 8.57
CA TYR A 114 10.50 2.61 9.31
C TYR A 114 9.41 1.67 8.77
N SER A 115 9.36 0.44 9.29
CA SER A 115 8.41 -0.59 8.85
C SER A 115 7.00 -0.42 9.41
N ASP A 116 6.83 0.41 10.43
CA ASP A 116 5.56 0.53 11.17
C ASP A 116 4.64 1.65 10.64
N TYR A 117 5.03 2.26 9.52
CA TYR A 117 4.24 3.30 8.86
C TYR A 117 3.56 2.79 7.60
N LEU A 118 2.29 3.14 7.44
CA LEU A 118 1.52 2.88 6.22
C LEU A 118 1.15 4.21 5.54
N LEU A 119 1.29 4.26 4.22
CA LEU A 119 0.78 5.35 3.39
C LEU A 119 -0.57 4.95 2.83
N LEU A 120 -1.61 5.69 3.16
CA LEU A 120 -2.99 5.33 2.93
C LEU A 120 -3.72 6.39 2.09
N TRP A 121 -4.56 5.96 1.18
CA TRP A 121 -5.51 6.82 0.49
C TRP A 121 -6.87 6.79 1.20
N SER A 122 -7.42 7.98 1.49
CA SER A 122 -8.75 8.15 2.06
C SER A 122 -9.73 8.66 1.00
N PRO A 123 -10.78 7.90 0.66
CA PRO A 123 -11.79 8.34 -0.31
C PRO A 123 -12.70 9.44 0.22
N ARG A 124 -12.75 9.64 1.54
CA ARG A 124 -13.62 10.61 2.20
C ARG A 124 -13.25 12.05 1.86
N ASP A 125 -11.96 12.37 1.97
CA ASP A 125 -11.41 13.70 1.73
C ASP A 125 -10.48 13.77 0.53
N LYS A 126 -10.28 12.62 -0.16
CA LYS A 126 -9.43 12.48 -1.35
C LYS A 126 -7.99 12.95 -1.10
N LYS A 127 -7.43 12.48 0.00
CA LYS A 127 -6.07 12.78 0.45
C LYS A 127 -5.33 11.52 0.84
N LEU A 128 -4.02 11.67 0.87
CA LEU A 128 -3.13 10.73 1.53
C LEU A 128 -3.17 10.97 3.04
N TRP A 129 -3.12 9.89 3.76
CA TRP A 129 -3.00 9.80 5.21
C TRP A 129 -1.88 8.83 5.54
N TYR A 130 -1.37 8.89 6.74
CA TYR A 130 -0.48 7.85 7.24
C TYR A 130 -0.99 7.27 8.56
N LEU A 131 -0.60 6.04 8.79
CA LEU A 131 -0.84 5.31 10.02
C LEU A 131 0.50 4.91 10.61
N ASP A 132 0.80 5.36 11.81
CA ASP A 132 1.81 4.80 12.68
C ASP A 132 1.18 3.63 13.44
N ILE A 133 1.61 2.41 13.09
CA ILE A 133 1.03 1.18 13.65
C ILE A 133 1.43 1.02 15.13
N GLU A 134 2.66 1.38 15.47
CA GLU A 134 3.21 1.22 16.83
C GLU A 134 2.46 2.10 17.83
N HIS A 135 2.20 3.35 17.48
CA HIS A 135 1.52 4.32 18.34
C HIS A 135 0.00 4.40 18.09
N GLU A 136 -0.52 3.66 17.10
CA GLU A 136 -1.92 3.72 16.67
C GLU A 136 -2.40 5.12 16.25
N GLU A 137 -1.51 5.92 15.70
CA GLU A 137 -1.75 7.30 15.28
C GLU A 137 -2.08 7.38 13.79
N PHE A 138 -3.10 8.15 13.46
CA PHE A 138 -3.63 8.27 12.10
C PHE A 138 -3.83 9.76 11.74
N HIS A 139 -2.99 10.28 10.82
CA HIS A 139 -2.93 11.69 10.49
C HIS A 139 -3.04 11.96 8.99
N PRO A 140 -3.63 13.11 8.59
CA PRO A 140 -3.61 13.54 7.19
C PRO A 140 -2.19 13.91 6.77
N LEU A 141 -1.85 13.64 5.53
CA LEU A 141 -0.52 13.93 5.00
C LEU A 141 -0.56 15.01 3.91
N ALA A 142 -1.14 14.70 2.74
CA ALA A 142 -1.12 15.59 1.59
C ALA A 142 -2.14 15.18 0.52
N LYS A 143 -2.37 16.05 -0.46
CA LYS A 143 -2.95 15.63 -1.74
C LYS A 143 -1.92 14.84 -2.55
N TRP A 144 -2.39 13.99 -3.47
CA TRP A 144 -1.50 13.21 -4.31
C TRP A 144 -0.50 14.05 -5.12
N ASP A 145 -0.98 15.12 -5.75
CA ASP A 145 -0.13 15.97 -6.58
C ASP A 145 1.00 16.64 -5.77
N ASP A 146 0.70 17.04 -4.54
CA ASP A 146 1.68 17.64 -3.64
C ASP A 146 2.71 16.60 -3.17
N PHE A 147 2.23 15.43 -2.77
CA PHE A 147 3.08 14.33 -2.32
C PHE A 147 4.06 13.87 -3.40
N ILE A 148 3.57 13.61 -4.62
CA ILE A 148 4.42 13.06 -5.67
C ILE A 148 5.42 14.07 -6.23
N ALA A 149 5.20 15.36 -6.01
CA ALA A 149 6.16 16.41 -6.35
C ALA A 149 7.42 16.37 -5.47
N ASP A 150 7.30 15.97 -4.21
CA ASP A 150 8.45 15.78 -3.29
C ASP A 150 8.11 14.74 -2.21
N PRO A 151 8.06 13.43 -2.57
CA PRO A 151 7.70 12.39 -1.62
C PRO A 151 8.68 12.28 -0.45
N GLY A 152 9.97 12.56 -0.69
CA GLY A 152 11.00 12.54 0.35
C GLY A 152 10.72 13.57 1.46
N ARG A 153 10.26 14.77 1.11
CA ARG A 153 9.86 15.78 2.09
C ARG A 153 8.72 15.29 2.99
N TYR A 154 7.67 14.74 2.37
CA TYR A 154 6.50 14.29 3.14
C TYR A 154 6.80 13.09 4.03
N LEU A 155 7.54 12.10 3.52
CA LEU A 155 7.90 10.92 4.31
C LEU A 155 8.85 11.26 5.47
N ASN A 156 9.81 12.16 5.28
CA ASN A 156 10.67 12.63 6.37
C ASN A 156 9.88 13.48 7.39
N GLY A 157 9.04 14.42 6.93
CA GLY A 157 8.19 15.23 7.81
C GLY A 157 7.19 14.39 8.63
N MET A 158 6.73 13.27 8.08
CA MET A 158 5.90 12.30 8.78
C MET A 158 6.65 11.70 9.99
N ILE A 159 7.90 11.28 9.78
CA ILE A 159 8.75 10.73 10.86
C ILE A 159 9.11 11.79 11.91
N GLU A 160 9.26 13.05 11.49
CA GLU A 160 9.54 14.20 12.38
C GLU A 160 8.31 14.70 13.15
N GLY A 161 7.12 14.11 12.94
CA GLY A 161 5.89 14.53 13.59
C GLY A 161 5.31 15.85 13.06
N GLU A 162 5.74 16.30 11.86
CA GLU A 162 5.31 17.59 11.29
C GLU A 162 3.79 17.69 11.08
N PHE A 163 3.11 16.57 10.87
CA PHE A 163 1.69 16.48 10.52
C PHE A 163 0.78 16.04 11.68
N GLU A 164 1.36 15.85 12.86
CA GLU A 164 0.65 15.50 14.09
C GLU A 164 0.00 16.76 14.68
N LYS A 165 -1.26 17.01 14.34
CA LYS A 165 -2.03 18.14 14.91
C LYS A 165 -3.45 17.72 15.26
#